data_7934cd768cead201cc152917a74ebdfc
#
_entry.id   7934cd768cead201cc152917a74ebdfc
#
_cell.length_a   1.000
_cell.length_b   1.000
_cell.length_c   1.000
_cell.angle_alpha   90.00
_cell.angle_beta   90.00
_cell.angle_gamma   90.00
#
_symmetry.space_group_name_H-M   'P 1'
#
loop_
_entity.id
_entity.type
_entity.pdbx_description
1 polymer ?
#
loop_
_entity_poly.entity_id
_entity_poly.type
_entity_poly.pdbx_seq_one_letter_code
_entity_poly.pdbx_strand_id
1 'polypeptide(L)'
;MEQLHFITKLLDIKDTNIQIIDVVNRDSHKEIIAKLDYDAPSCPECGNQLKKYDFQKPSKIPYLETTGMPTRILLRKRRFKCYQCSKIAVAETSLVKKNHQIPRIINQKIAQKLIEKISMTDIAHQLXISTSTVIRKLNDFHFKHDFSCLPEIMSWDEYAFTKGKMSFIAQDFNNLNIITVLEGRTQAIIRNHFLRYDRAVRCRVKIITMDMFSPYYDLAKQLRFQISRLRLKQFPRLFHSRMQKLFLIAFTLYNILAVL
;
A
#
# COMPACT_ATOMS: atom_id res chain seq x y z
N MET A 1 -6.44 -4.77 -37.62
CA MET A 1 -5.75 -3.83 -36.73
C MET A 1 -6.69 -3.14 -35.74
N GLU A 2 -7.94 -2.87 -36.11
CA GLU A 2 -8.93 -2.20 -35.24
C GLU A 2 -9.23 -2.97 -33.95
N GLN A 3 -9.36 -4.31 -34.03
CA GLN A 3 -9.64 -5.12 -32.83
C GLN A 3 -8.56 -5.05 -31.77
N LEU A 4 -7.30 -4.98 -32.15
CA LEU A 4 -6.18 -4.91 -31.21
C LEU A 4 -6.09 -3.53 -30.54
N HIS A 5 -6.53 -2.48 -31.23
CA HIS A 5 -6.63 -1.14 -30.64
C HIS A 5 -7.76 -1.06 -29.58
N PHE A 6 -8.84 -1.81 -29.80
CA PHE A 6 -9.91 -1.91 -28.81
C PHE A 6 -9.40 -2.52 -27.49
N ILE A 7 -8.49 -3.51 -27.58
CA ILE A 7 -7.93 -4.15 -26.37
C ILE A 7 -7.11 -3.15 -25.52
N THR A 8 -6.36 -2.21 -26.14
CA THR A 8 -5.63 -1.20 -25.36
C THR A 8 -6.59 -0.29 -24.58
N LYS A 9 -7.72 0.06 -25.16
CA LYS A 9 -8.77 0.85 -24.48
C LYS A 9 -9.41 0.04 -23.34
N LEU A 10 -9.74 -1.22 -23.59
CA LEU A 10 -10.34 -2.12 -22.59
C LEU A 10 -9.43 -2.31 -21.38
N LEU A 11 -8.12 -2.34 -21.60
CA LEU A 11 -7.13 -2.50 -20.55
C LEU A 11 -6.71 -1.16 -19.91
N ASP A 12 -7.30 -0.03 -20.32
CA ASP A 12 -6.93 1.32 -19.87
C ASP A 12 -5.42 1.62 -20.07
N ILE A 13 -4.83 1.10 -21.16
CA ILE A 13 -3.45 1.40 -21.55
C ILE A 13 -3.47 2.71 -22.33
N LYS A 14 -3.04 3.79 -21.70
CA LYS A 14 -3.11 5.15 -22.25
C LYS A 14 -1.98 5.48 -23.24
N ASP A 15 -0.93 4.67 -23.24
CA ASP A 15 0.24 4.90 -24.11
C ASP A 15 -0.08 4.39 -25.53
N THR A 16 -0.28 5.29 -26.46
CA THR A 16 -0.63 5.00 -27.85
C THR A 16 0.50 4.31 -28.63
N ASN A 17 1.74 4.40 -28.12
CA ASN A 17 2.90 3.75 -28.75
C ASN A 17 3.01 2.27 -28.38
N ILE A 18 2.16 1.77 -27.47
CA ILE A 18 2.10 0.35 -27.13
C ILE A 18 1.14 -0.33 -28.10
N GLN A 19 1.65 -1.28 -28.85
CA GLN A 19 0.90 -2.09 -29.79
C GLN A 19 0.79 -3.51 -29.26
N ILE A 20 -0.42 -3.99 -29.02
CA ILE A 20 -0.68 -5.37 -28.63
C ILE A 20 -0.54 -6.23 -29.89
N ILE A 21 0.23 -7.30 -29.80
CA ILE A 21 0.49 -8.24 -30.89
C ILE A 21 -0.39 -9.47 -30.75
N ASP A 22 -0.51 -9.98 -29.51
CA ASP A 22 -1.22 -11.23 -29.28
C ASP A 22 -1.66 -11.34 -27.82
N VAL A 23 -2.62 -12.21 -27.53
CA VAL A 23 -3.05 -12.58 -26.17
C VAL A 23 -3.02 -14.10 -26.07
N VAL A 24 -2.13 -14.60 -25.22
CA VAL A 24 -1.92 -16.05 -25.03
C VAL A 24 -2.50 -16.45 -23.67
N ASN A 25 -3.42 -17.42 -23.70
CA ASN A 25 -3.96 -18.03 -22.48
C ASN A 25 -3.06 -19.18 -22.05
N ARG A 26 -2.54 -19.09 -20.83
CA ARG A 26 -1.81 -20.16 -20.16
C ARG A 26 -2.73 -20.81 -19.11
N ASP A 27 -2.34 -21.97 -18.61
CA ASP A 27 -3.15 -22.69 -17.61
C ASP A 27 -3.35 -21.88 -16.32
N SER A 28 -2.34 -21.09 -15.92
CA SER A 28 -2.33 -20.35 -14.64
C SER A 28 -2.48 -18.84 -14.80
N HIS A 29 -2.33 -18.31 -16.01
CA HIS A 29 -2.32 -16.86 -16.22
C HIS A 29 -2.47 -16.51 -17.70
N LYS A 30 -2.73 -15.23 -17.98
CA LYS A 30 -2.75 -14.69 -19.35
C LYS A 30 -1.51 -13.86 -19.64
N GLU A 31 -1.01 -13.96 -20.88
CA GLU A 31 0.11 -13.18 -21.37
C GLU A 31 -0.35 -12.30 -22.53
N ILE A 32 -0.22 -10.99 -22.36
CA ILE A 32 -0.48 -10.01 -23.42
C ILE A 32 0.87 -9.65 -24.04
N ILE A 33 1.09 -10.09 -25.27
CA ILE A 33 2.34 -9.82 -26.00
C ILE A 33 2.21 -8.44 -26.66
N ALA A 34 3.14 -7.54 -26.33
CA ALA A 34 3.09 -6.17 -26.81
C ALA A 34 4.48 -5.64 -27.18
N LYS A 35 4.51 -4.66 -28.07
CA LYS A 35 5.72 -3.92 -28.38
C LYS A 35 5.51 -2.41 -28.17
N LEU A 36 6.57 -1.74 -27.75
CA LEU A 36 6.62 -0.29 -27.62
C LEU A 36 7.55 0.24 -28.68
N ASP A 37 7.03 0.99 -29.62
CA ASP A 37 7.78 1.55 -30.74
C ASP A 37 7.26 2.94 -31.11
N TYR A 38 8.15 3.86 -31.27
CA TYR A 38 7.86 5.23 -31.70
C TYR A 38 9.09 5.79 -32.44
N ASP A 39 8.98 6.99 -33.00
CA ASP A 39 10.07 7.59 -33.73
C ASP A 39 11.25 7.92 -32.81
N ALA A 40 12.45 7.72 -33.33
CA ALA A 40 13.65 7.85 -32.53
C ALA A 40 13.81 9.29 -32.01
N PRO A 41 14.04 9.48 -30.71
CA PRO A 41 14.25 10.81 -30.15
C PRO A 41 15.68 11.30 -30.38
N SER A 42 15.99 12.52 -29.96
CA SER A 42 17.35 13.05 -29.95
C SER A 42 18.16 12.39 -28.84
N CYS A 43 19.44 12.27 -29.04
CA CYS A 43 20.39 11.69 -28.08
C CYS A 43 20.51 12.61 -26.85
N PRO A 44 20.32 12.11 -25.63
CA PRO A 44 20.42 12.96 -24.44
C PRO A 44 21.84 13.43 -24.11
N GLU A 45 22.84 12.82 -24.73
CA GLU A 45 24.26 13.17 -24.47
C GLU A 45 24.83 14.14 -25.49
N CYS A 46 24.55 13.97 -26.80
CA CYS A 46 25.15 14.77 -27.84
C CYS A 46 24.14 15.50 -28.74
N GLY A 47 22.84 15.37 -28.48
CA GLY A 47 21.78 16.03 -29.24
C GLY A 47 21.50 15.45 -30.62
N ASN A 48 22.36 14.58 -31.16
CA ASN A 48 22.16 14.03 -32.51
C ASN A 48 20.99 13.07 -32.55
N GLN A 49 20.39 12.92 -33.74
CA GLN A 49 19.22 12.06 -33.94
C GLN A 49 19.60 10.59 -33.72
N LEU A 50 18.90 9.93 -32.83
CA LEU A 50 19.03 8.49 -32.64
C LEU A 50 18.40 7.75 -33.82
N LYS A 51 18.86 6.51 -34.05
CA LYS A 51 18.24 5.61 -35.04
C LYS A 51 17.63 4.40 -34.35
N LYS A 52 16.54 3.86 -34.90
CA LYS A 52 15.93 2.61 -34.43
C LYS A 52 16.96 1.49 -34.58
N TYR A 53 17.16 0.73 -33.51
CA TYR A 53 18.17 -0.32 -33.48
C TYR A 53 17.49 -1.69 -33.41
N ASP A 54 17.23 -2.19 -32.21
CA ASP A 54 16.58 -3.50 -32.02
C ASP A 54 15.52 -3.42 -30.92
N PHE A 55 15.00 -4.56 -30.50
CA PHE A 55 14.12 -4.66 -29.35
C PHE A 55 14.83 -5.39 -28.21
N GLN A 56 14.68 -4.86 -27.00
CA GLN A 56 15.17 -5.60 -25.85
C GLN A 56 14.31 -6.83 -25.56
N LYS A 57 14.82 -7.75 -24.73
CA LYS A 57 14.05 -8.92 -24.25
C LYS A 57 12.75 -8.44 -23.58
N PRO A 58 11.64 -9.19 -23.70
CA PRO A 58 10.36 -8.77 -23.13
C PRO A 58 10.45 -8.51 -21.62
N SER A 59 10.03 -7.35 -21.19
CA SER A 59 9.83 -7.03 -19.78
C SER A 59 8.52 -7.63 -19.31
N LYS A 60 8.53 -8.38 -18.22
CA LYS A 60 7.33 -8.97 -17.62
C LYS A 60 6.70 -7.93 -16.70
N ILE A 61 5.60 -7.35 -17.12
CA ILE A 61 4.89 -6.29 -16.39
C ILE A 61 3.60 -6.89 -15.84
N PRO A 62 3.42 -7.02 -14.51
CA PRO A 62 2.16 -7.52 -13.95
C PRO A 62 1.03 -6.55 -14.27
N TYR A 63 -0.17 -7.09 -14.48
CA TYR A 63 -1.34 -6.29 -14.80
C TYR A 63 -2.57 -6.78 -14.04
N LEU A 64 -3.67 -6.04 -14.14
CA LEU A 64 -4.91 -6.46 -13.50
C LEU A 64 -5.43 -7.74 -14.14
N GLU A 65 -6.07 -8.57 -13.34
CA GLU A 65 -6.66 -9.82 -13.80
C GLU A 65 -7.65 -9.56 -14.94
N THR A 66 -7.65 -10.46 -15.91
CA THR A 66 -8.55 -10.39 -17.05
C THR A 66 -9.35 -11.70 -17.12
N THR A 67 -10.67 -11.59 -17.08
CA THR A 67 -11.59 -12.75 -17.04
C THR A 67 -11.25 -13.73 -15.89
N GLY A 68 -10.97 -13.17 -14.69
CA GLY A 68 -10.70 -13.95 -13.48
C GLY A 68 -9.33 -14.62 -13.45
N MET A 69 -8.43 -14.30 -14.40
CA MET A 69 -7.08 -14.89 -14.43
C MET A 69 -6.00 -13.81 -14.24
N PRO A 70 -4.97 -14.10 -13.39
CA PRO A 70 -3.82 -13.21 -13.30
C PRO A 70 -3.24 -12.90 -14.68
N THR A 71 -2.91 -11.67 -14.93
CA THR A 71 -2.48 -11.23 -16.27
C THR A 71 -1.15 -10.49 -16.19
N ARG A 72 -0.30 -10.69 -17.20
CA ARG A 72 0.95 -9.94 -17.35
C ARG A 72 1.15 -9.50 -18.79
N ILE A 73 1.79 -8.36 -18.96
CA ILE A 73 2.14 -7.82 -20.28
C ILE A 73 3.63 -8.14 -20.54
N LEU A 74 3.90 -8.82 -21.65
CA LEU A 74 5.25 -9.08 -22.13
C LEU A 74 5.62 -7.97 -23.11
N LEU A 75 6.20 -6.89 -22.59
CA LEU A 75 6.46 -5.68 -23.37
C LEU A 75 7.89 -5.67 -23.93
N ARG A 76 8.01 -5.74 -25.25
CA ARG A 76 9.27 -5.55 -25.97
C ARG A 76 9.44 -4.06 -26.27
N LYS A 77 10.44 -3.44 -25.65
CA LYS A 77 10.73 -2.00 -25.84
C LYS A 77 11.77 -1.81 -26.95
N ARG A 78 11.53 -0.85 -27.82
CA ARG A 78 12.48 -0.46 -28.87
C ARG A 78 13.74 0.09 -28.22
N ARG A 79 14.93 -0.28 -28.74
CA ARG A 79 16.19 0.38 -28.42
C ARG A 79 16.56 1.30 -29.57
N PHE A 80 17.18 2.42 -29.23
CA PHE A 80 17.68 3.42 -30.17
C PHE A 80 19.19 3.56 -29.97
N LYS A 81 19.94 3.75 -31.05
CA LYS A 81 21.40 3.88 -31.00
C LYS A 81 21.80 5.22 -31.58
N CYS A 82 22.71 5.90 -30.91
CA CYS A 82 23.40 7.05 -31.43
C CYS A 82 24.67 6.56 -32.14
N TYR A 83 24.85 6.94 -33.38
CA TYR A 83 26.05 6.53 -34.14
C TYR A 83 27.19 7.53 -33.97
N GLN A 84 26.99 8.67 -33.31
CA GLN A 84 28.05 9.64 -33.01
C GLN A 84 28.75 9.31 -31.68
N CYS A 85 27.97 9.10 -30.60
CA CYS A 85 28.53 8.82 -29.26
C CYS A 85 28.33 7.38 -28.81
N SER A 86 27.78 6.51 -29.65
CA SER A 86 27.51 5.08 -29.39
C SER A 86 26.51 4.82 -28.23
N LYS A 87 25.84 5.86 -27.71
CA LYS A 87 24.85 5.71 -26.64
C LYS A 87 23.66 4.88 -27.11
N ILE A 88 23.19 3.99 -26.25
CA ILE A 88 21.96 3.23 -26.48
C ILE A 88 20.91 3.74 -25.49
N ALA A 89 19.75 4.11 -26.01
CA ALA A 89 18.57 4.50 -25.24
C ALA A 89 17.46 3.46 -25.44
N VAL A 90 16.64 3.27 -24.42
CA VAL A 90 15.48 2.34 -24.47
C VAL A 90 14.21 3.17 -24.47
N ALA A 91 13.24 2.76 -25.28
CA ALA A 91 11.92 3.42 -25.35
C ALA A 91 11.28 3.48 -23.95
N GLU A 92 10.79 4.63 -23.58
CA GLU A 92 10.11 4.88 -22.30
C GLU A 92 8.61 4.92 -22.52
N THR A 93 7.86 4.55 -21.50
CA THR A 93 6.39 4.45 -21.57
C THR A 93 5.79 5.03 -20.30
N SER A 94 4.57 5.57 -20.41
CA SER A 94 3.79 6.01 -19.26
C SER A 94 3.24 4.84 -18.42
N LEU A 95 3.24 3.62 -18.97
CA LEU A 95 2.72 2.43 -18.27
C LEU A 95 3.53 2.11 -17.00
N VAL A 96 4.86 2.23 -17.07
CA VAL A 96 5.77 1.99 -15.93
C VAL A 96 6.86 3.06 -15.91
N LYS A 97 7.29 3.47 -14.72
CA LYS A 97 8.42 4.40 -14.58
C LYS A 97 9.71 3.76 -15.12
N LYS A 98 10.65 4.60 -15.51
CA LYS A 98 11.98 4.17 -15.97
C LYS A 98 12.60 3.24 -14.91
N ASN A 99 13.16 2.13 -15.37
CA ASN A 99 13.80 1.09 -14.54
C ASN A 99 12.84 0.39 -13.56
N HIS A 100 11.53 0.52 -13.75
CA HIS A 100 10.53 -0.17 -12.93
C HIS A 100 9.71 -1.13 -13.79
N GLN A 101 9.11 -2.14 -13.12
CA GLN A 101 8.24 -3.11 -13.79
C GLN A 101 6.82 -3.10 -13.23
N ILE A 102 6.59 -2.41 -12.11
CA ILE A 102 5.27 -2.40 -11.45
C ILE A 102 4.51 -1.14 -11.86
N PRO A 103 3.40 -1.28 -12.60
CA PRO A 103 2.57 -0.14 -12.99
C PRO A 103 1.87 0.51 -11.80
N ARG A 104 1.47 1.77 -11.98
CA ARG A 104 0.71 2.51 -10.95
C ARG A 104 -0.59 1.79 -10.58
N ILE A 105 -1.28 1.20 -11.57
CA ILE A 105 -2.55 0.50 -11.35
C ILE A 105 -2.37 -0.71 -10.42
N ILE A 106 -1.24 -1.41 -10.50
CA ILE A 106 -0.92 -2.53 -9.59
C ILE A 106 -0.65 -2.00 -8.18
N ASN A 107 0.04 -0.86 -8.04
CA ASN A 107 0.25 -0.24 -6.72
C ASN A 107 -1.10 0.11 -6.07
N GLN A 108 -2.03 0.67 -6.85
CA GLN A 108 -3.38 0.99 -6.37
C GLN A 108 -4.15 -0.29 -5.98
N LYS A 109 -4.03 -1.36 -6.77
CA LYS A 109 -4.69 -2.64 -6.46
C LYS A 109 -4.11 -3.30 -5.20
N ILE A 110 -2.80 -3.19 -4.98
CA ILE A 110 -2.17 -3.64 -3.71
C ILE A 110 -2.81 -2.90 -2.54
N ALA A 111 -2.92 -1.57 -2.62
CA ALA A 111 -3.52 -0.76 -1.55
C ALA A 111 -4.98 -1.18 -1.27
N GLN A 112 -5.78 -1.39 -2.30
CA GLN A 112 -7.16 -1.85 -2.16
C GLN A 112 -7.23 -3.21 -1.46
N LYS A 113 -6.42 -4.18 -1.91
CA LYS A 113 -6.44 -5.54 -1.36
C LYS A 113 -5.94 -5.59 0.09
N LEU A 114 -5.06 -4.69 0.48
CA LEU A 114 -4.61 -4.59 1.88
C LEU A 114 -5.77 -4.17 2.80
N ILE A 115 -6.70 -3.35 2.31
CA ILE A 115 -7.91 -2.97 3.04
C ILE A 115 -8.90 -4.15 3.15
N GLU A 116 -8.90 -5.06 2.17
CA GLU A 116 -9.80 -6.23 2.11
C GLU A 116 -9.40 -7.38 3.05
N LYS A 117 -8.40 -7.21 3.90
CA LYS A 117 -7.94 -8.20 4.90
C LYS A 117 -7.37 -9.48 4.26
N ILE A 118 -6.77 -9.35 3.10
CA ILE A 118 -6.14 -10.45 2.37
C ILE A 118 -4.66 -10.50 2.77
N SER A 119 -4.11 -11.70 2.90
CA SER A 119 -2.69 -11.86 3.27
C SER A 119 -1.78 -11.32 2.16
N MET A 120 -0.59 -10.84 2.53
CA MET A 120 0.40 -10.34 1.56
C MET A 120 0.82 -11.43 0.57
N THR A 121 0.83 -12.68 1.01
CA THR A 121 1.12 -13.83 0.15
C THR A 121 0.03 -14.04 -0.90
N ASP A 122 -1.24 -13.95 -0.48
CA ASP A 122 -2.37 -14.08 -1.42
C ASP A 122 -2.41 -12.91 -2.40
N ILE A 123 -2.15 -11.68 -1.92
CA ILE A 123 -2.05 -10.51 -2.80
C ILE A 123 -0.95 -10.73 -3.85
N ALA A 124 0.21 -11.22 -3.41
CA ALA A 124 1.35 -11.51 -4.30
C ALA A 124 0.96 -12.56 -5.35
N HIS A 125 0.29 -13.62 -4.94
CA HIS A 125 -0.17 -14.69 -5.82
C HIS A 125 -1.18 -14.18 -6.87
N GLN A 126 -2.19 -13.43 -6.41
CA GLN A 126 -3.24 -12.87 -7.28
C GLN A 126 -2.70 -11.88 -8.31
N LEU A 127 -1.62 -11.18 -7.99
CA LEU A 127 -1.07 -10.14 -8.87
C LEU A 127 0.20 -10.54 -9.66
N UNK A 128 0.71 -11.86 -9.33
CA UNK A 128 1.68 -12.28 -9.95
C UNK A 128 2.86 -11.72 -9.74
N ILE A 129 3.09 -11.18 -8.53
CA ILE A 129 4.32 -10.52 -8.06
C ILE A 129 4.87 -11.28 -6.84
N SER A 130 6.07 -10.92 -6.36
CA SER A 130 6.61 -11.54 -5.14
C SER A 130 6.03 -10.86 -3.89
N THR A 131 5.94 -11.63 -2.79
CA THR A 131 5.53 -11.10 -1.47
C THR A 131 6.44 -9.94 -1.05
N SER A 132 7.75 -10.05 -1.31
CA SER A 132 8.69 -8.95 -1.04
C SER A 132 8.35 -7.67 -1.82
N THR A 133 7.79 -7.80 -3.03
CA THR A 133 7.32 -6.63 -3.80
C THR A 133 6.08 -6.01 -3.13
N VAL A 134 5.15 -6.81 -2.63
CA VAL A 134 3.97 -6.30 -1.89
C VAL A 134 4.44 -5.52 -0.66
N ILE A 135 5.35 -6.10 0.14
CA ILE A 135 5.91 -5.48 1.35
C ILE A 135 6.60 -4.14 0.99
N ARG A 136 7.46 -4.16 -0.05
CA ARG A 136 8.15 -2.93 -0.47
C ARG A 136 7.17 -1.85 -0.92
N LYS A 137 6.11 -2.22 -1.64
CA LYS A 137 5.09 -1.26 -2.10
C LYS A 137 4.26 -0.71 -0.95
N LEU A 138 4.03 -1.51 0.06
CA LEU A 138 3.35 -1.07 1.26
C LEU A 138 4.18 0.00 2.01
N ASN A 139 5.51 -0.18 2.06
CA ASN A 139 6.41 0.82 2.65
C ASN A 139 6.39 2.15 1.87
N ASP A 140 6.01 2.13 0.57
CA ASP A 140 5.83 3.36 -0.21
C ASP A 140 4.57 4.14 0.22
N PHE A 141 3.63 3.51 0.95
CA PHE A 141 2.42 4.18 1.45
C PHE A 141 2.71 4.83 2.80
N HIS A 142 3.18 6.07 2.77
CA HIS A 142 3.45 6.84 4.00
C HIS A 142 2.13 7.39 4.56
N PHE A 143 1.71 6.85 5.67
CA PHE A 143 0.55 7.34 6.40
C PHE A 143 0.99 8.47 7.33
N LYS A 144 0.62 9.70 6.97
CA LYS A 144 0.81 10.83 7.89
C LYS A 144 -0.26 10.75 8.98
N HIS A 145 0.19 10.69 10.22
CA HIS A 145 -0.74 10.69 11.35
C HIS A 145 -1.45 12.05 11.43
N ASP A 146 -2.77 12.03 11.53
CA ASP A 146 -3.57 13.25 11.64
C ASP A 146 -3.77 13.62 13.12
N PHE A 147 -3.10 14.68 13.54
CA PHE A 147 -3.20 15.20 14.90
C PHE A 147 -4.29 16.25 15.06
N SER A 148 -5.12 16.50 14.05
CA SER A 148 -6.16 17.53 14.09
C SER A 148 -7.45 17.09 14.78
N CYS A 149 -7.67 15.77 14.93
CA CYS A 149 -8.93 15.29 15.49
C CYS A 149 -8.74 14.04 16.37
N LEU A 150 -9.64 13.92 17.35
CA LEU A 150 -9.84 12.72 18.17
C LEU A 150 -11.34 12.47 18.30
N PRO A 151 -11.78 11.20 18.38
CA PRO A 151 -13.19 10.90 18.59
C PRO A 151 -13.63 11.23 20.02
N GLU A 152 -14.92 11.44 20.22
CA GLU A 152 -15.47 11.69 21.56
C GLU A 152 -15.35 10.48 22.50
N ILE A 153 -15.39 9.27 21.91
CA ILE A 153 -15.29 8.02 22.68
C ILE A 153 -14.12 7.22 22.11
N MET A 154 -13.11 6.99 22.93
CA MET A 154 -11.94 6.17 22.57
C MET A 154 -11.93 4.86 23.34
N SER A 155 -11.33 3.83 22.75
CA SER A 155 -10.96 2.60 23.43
C SER A 155 -9.45 2.47 23.48
N TRP A 156 -8.90 2.22 24.66
CA TRP A 156 -7.48 1.95 24.89
C TRP A 156 -7.29 0.49 25.28
N ASP A 157 -6.30 -0.16 24.67
CA ASP A 157 -6.04 -1.58 24.91
C ASP A 157 -4.56 -1.91 24.70
N GLU A 158 -4.15 -3.11 25.06
CA GLU A 158 -2.81 -3.64 24.85
C GLU A 158 -2.83 -4.80 23.86
N TYR A 159 -1.78 -4.93 23.11
CA TYR A 159 -1.67 -5.99 22.11
C TYR A 159 -0.26 -6.57 22.09
N ALA A 160 -0.17 -7.90 22.04
CA ALA A 160 1.11 -8.62 21.90
C ALA A 160 1.42 -8.87 20.44
N PHE A 161 2.46 -8.23 19.92
CA PHE A 161 2.92 -8.44 18.52
C PHE A 161 3.78 -9.68 18.39
N THR A 162 4.73 -9.83 19.28
CA THR A 162 5.63 -10.96 19.31
C THR A 162 5.70 -11.45 20.76
N LYS A 163 6.17 -12.67 20.95
CA LYS A 163 6.32 -13.22 22.30
C LYS A 163 7.09 -12.23 23.20
N GLY A 164 6.43 -11.75 24.23
CA GLY A 164 7.00 -10.87 25.24
C GLY A 164 7.00 -9.36 24.93
N LYS A 165 6.59 -8.94 23.74
CA LYS A 165 6.51 -7.51 23.41
C LYS A 165 5.05 -7.05 23.33
N MET A 166 4.68 -6.17 24.25
CA MET A 166 3.34 -5.58 24.30
C MET A 166 3.36 -4.18 23.69
N SER A 167 2.34 -3.85 22.95
CA SER A 167 2.12 -2.55 22.31
C SER A 167 0.80 -1.96 22.78
N PHE A 168 0.70 -0.64 22.71
CA PHE A 168 -0.51 0.09 23.04
C PHE A 168 -1.31 0.36 21.76
N ILE A 169 -2.63 0.24 21.84
CA ILE A 169 -3.53 0.57 20.74
C ILE A 169 -4.63 1.51 21.24
N ALA A 170 -4.94 2.54 20.44
CA ALA A 170 -6.10 3.39 20.65
C ALA A 170 -6.98 3.38 19.41
N GLN A 171 -8.28 3.31 19.61
CA GLN A 171 -9.25 3.26 18.51
C GLN A 171 -10.51 4.06 18.85
N ASP A 172 -11.21 4.49 17.81
CA ASP A 172 -12.55 5.08 17.93
C ASP A 172 -13.51 3.98 18.36
N PHE A 173 -14.24 4.20 19.44
CA PHE A 173 -15.16 3.20 20.00
C PHE A 173 -16.35 2.93 19.07
N ASN A 174 -16.81 3.93 18.32
CA ASN A 174 -18.04 3.83 17.53
C ASN A 174 -17.80 3.14 16.16
N ASN A 175 -16.82 3.59 15.42
CA ASN A 175 -16.51 3.08 14.06
C ASN A 175 -15.35 2.09 14.04
N LEU A 176 -14.70 1.87 15.19
CA LEU A 176 -13.59 0.92 15.36
C LEU A 176 -12.36 1.26 14.51
N ASN A 177 -12.25 2.50 14.04
CA ASN A 177 -11.06 2.97 13.31
C ASN A 177 -9.89 3.09 14.27
N ILE A 178 -8.74 2.59 13.84
CA ILE A 178 -7.51 2.69 14.64
C ILE A 178 -7.01 4.14 14.61
N ILE A 179 -6.86 4.73 15.79
CA ILE A 179 -6.28 6.06 15.97
C ILE A 179 -4.76 5.96 15.95
N THR A 180 -4.21 5.04 16.75
CA THR A 180 -2.76 4.83 16.81
C THR A 180 -2.44 3.44 17.34
N VAL A 181 -1.28 2.94 16.93
CA VAL A 181 -0.61 1.78 17.53
C VAL A 181 0.80 2.24 17.90
N LEU A 182 1.20 2.06 19.15
CA LEU A 182 2.51 2.51 19.64
C LEU A 182 3.36 1.30 20.02
N GLU A 183 4.60 1.31 19.57
CA GLU A 183 5.57 0.29 19.96
C GLU A 183 5.92 0.46 21.45
N GLY A 184 5.39 -0.43 22.26
CA GLY A 184 5.51 -0.37 23.71
C GLY A 184 4.26 0.21 24.39
N ARG A 185 4.16 -0.04 25.71
CA ARG A 185 2.97 0.31 26.50
C ARG A 185 3.30 1.21 27.71
N THR A 186 4.50 1.80 27.75
CA THR A 186 4.87 2.64 28.88
C THR A 186 4.06 3.95 28.86
N GLN A 187 3.76 4.47 30.05
CA GLN A 187 3.07 5.74 30.18
C GLN A 187 3.77 6.88 29.42
N ALA A 188 5.10 6.86 29.41
CA ALA A 188 5.90 7.89 28.72
C ALA A 188 5.64 7.88 27.20
N ILE A 189 5.62 6.70 26.57
CA ILE A 189 5.36 6.56 25.13
C ILE A 189 3.96 7.08 24.80
N ILE A 190 2.96 6.63 25.56
CA ILE A 190 1.56 7.01 25.33
C ILE A 190 1.38 8.52 25.56
N ARG A 191 1.92 9.05 26.66
CA ARG A 191 1.86 10.47 26.97
C ARG A 191 2.48 11.32 25.87
N ASN A 192 3.70 10.99 25.45
CA ASN A 192 4.40 11.73 24.40
C ASN A 192 3.63 11.72 23.08
N HIS A 193 2.97 10.62 22.75
CA HIS A 193 2.15 10.54 21.54
C HIS A 193 0.92 11.48 21.65
N PHE A 194 0.14 11.37 22.73
CA PHE A 194 -1.09 12.18 22.88
C PHE A 194 -0.82 13.66 23.13
N LEU A 195 0.34 14.02 23.67
CA LEU A 195 0.72 15.43 23.82
C LEU A 195 0.99 16.13 22.47
N ARG A 196 1.15 15.38 21.38
CA ARG A 196 1.26 15.93 20.02
C ARG A 196 -0.07 16.51 19.51
N TYR A 197 -1.19 16.07 20.09
CA TYR A 197 -2.50 16.67 19.80
C TYR A 197 -2.65 17.96 20.61
N ASP A 198 -3.21 19.00 20.00
CA ASP A 198 -3.53 20.23 20.71
C ASP A 198 -4.46 19.97 21.87
N ARG A 199 -4.39 20.80 22.92
CA ARG A 199 -5.24 20.68 24.09
C ARG A 199 -6.72 20.72 23.72
N ALA A 200 -7.11 21.61 22.80
CA ALA A 200 -8.50 21.72 22.34
C ALA A 200 -9.02 20.42 21.73
N VAL A 201 -8.16 19.71 20.97
CA VAL A 201 -8.49 18.42 20.38
C VAL A 201 -8.65 17.34 21.46
N ARG A 202 -7.72 17.32 22.44
CA ARG A 202 -7.79 16.36 23.55
C ARG A 202 -9.03 16.55 24.42
N CYS A 203 -9.44 17.81 24.62
CA CYS A 203 -10.65 18.12 25.41
C CYS A 203 -11.96 17.68 24.75
N ARG A 204 -11.96 17.31 23.47
CA ARG A 204 -13.14 16.75 22.80
C ARG A 204 -13.43 15.31 23.24
N VAL A 205 -12.45 14.61 23.78
CA VAL A 205 -12.62 13.23 24.26
C VAL A 205 -13.40 13.24 25.57
N LYS A 206 -14.57 12.64 25.55
CA LYS A 206 -15.50 12.60 26.70
C LYS A 206 -15.43 11.27 27.47
N ILE A 207 -15.16 10.17 26.76
CA ILE A 207 -15.15 8.84 27.35
C ILE A 207 -13.93 8.06 26.82
N ILE A 208 -13.20 7.43 27.74
CA ILE A 208 -12.18 6.45 27.40
C ILE A 208 -12.58 5.12 28.05
N THR A 209 -12.74 4.08 27.20
CA THR A 209 -12.93 2.72 27.67
C THR A 209 -11.56 2.03 27.71
N MET A 210 -11.27 1.34 28.80
CA MET A 210 -9.99 0.64 28.96
C MET A 210 -10.17 -0.57 29.86
N ASP A 211 -9.21 -1.50 29.81
CA ASP A 211 -9.18 -2.60 30.76
C ASP A 211 -8.82 -2.06 32.15
N MET A 212 -9.05 -2.89 33.19
CA MET A 212 -8.82 -2.52 34.60
C MET A 212 -7.35 -2.35 34.95
N PHE A 213 -6.58 -1.65 34.09
CA PHE A 213 -5.16 -1.39 34.33
C PHE A 213 -4.98 0.03 34.88
N SER A 214 -4.76 0.12 36.16
CA SER A 214 -4.68 1.37 36.92
C SER A 214 -3.78 2.45 36.32
N PRO A 215 -2.57 2.13 35.80
CA PRO A 215 -1.69 3.17 35.25
C PRO A 215 -2.29 3.96 34.08
N TYR A 216 -3.16 3.36 33.29
CA TYR A 216 -3.80 4.08 32.15
C TYR A 216 -4.86 5.07 32.63
N TYR A 217 -5.50 4.78 33.74
CA TYR A 217 -6.48 5.70 34.35
C TYR A 217 -5.79 7.01 34.76
N ASP A 218 -4.68 6.92 35.47
CA ASP A 218 -3.95 8.10 35.92
C ASP A 218 -3.36 8.88 34.74
N LEU A 219 -2.87 8.16 33.73
CA LEU A 219 -2.34 8.78 32.52
C LEU A 219 -3.44 9.56 31.77
N ALA A 220 -4.64 8.99 31.65
CA ALA A 220 -5.77 9.65 30.98
C ALA A 220 -6.12 10.98 31.67
N LYS A 221 -6.10 11.00 33.01
CA LYS A 221 -6.30 12.23 33.79
C LYS A 221 -5.17 13.26 33.54
N GLN A 222 -3.92 12.82 33.55
CA GLN A 222 -2.76 13.69 33.34
C GLN A 222 -2.79 14.34 31.95
N LEU A 223 -3.30 13.65 30.94
CA LEU A 223 -3.41 14.17 29.56
C LEU A 223 -4.51 15.23 29.41
N ARG A 224 -5.23 15.51 30.49
CA ARG A 224 -6.31 16.52 30.54
C ARG A 224 -7.38 16.30 29.47
N PHE A 225 -7.71 15.03 29.21
CA PHE A 225 -8.93 14.73 28.49
C PHE A 225 -10.13 15.17 29.35
N GLN A 226 -11.14 15.78 28.73
CA GLN A 226 -12.32 16.26 29.48
C GLN A 226 -13.27 15.07 29.73
N ILE A 227 -12.77 14.09 30.49
CA ILE A 227 -13.43 12.80 30.67
C ILE A 227 -14.59 12.94 31.66
N SER A 228 -15.81 12.83 31.17
CA SER A 228 -17.00 12.80 31.99
C SER A 228 -17.22 11.43 32.65
N ARG A 229 -16.76 10.36 32.01
CA ARG A 229 -16.84 8.99 32.54
C ARG A 229 -15.71 8.11 32.03
N LEU A 230 -15.03 7.43 32.95
CA LEU A 230 -14.15 6.31 32.63
C LEU A 230 -14.97 5.03 32.84
N ARG A 231 -15.23 4.29 31.78
CA ARG A 231 -15.88 3.01 31.85
C ARG A 231 -14.85 1.89 31.84
N LEU A 232 -14.80 1.14 32.92
CA LEU A 232 -14.04 -0.10 32.98
C LEU A 232 -14.76 -1.14 32.13
N LYS A 233 -14.02 -1.82 31.29
CA LYS A 233 -14.61 -2.85 30.40
C LYS A 233 -14.99 -4.09 31.19
N GLN A 234 -16.27 -4.37 31.31
CA GLN A 234 -16.76 -5.74 31.38
C GLN A 234 -17.34 -6.08 30.00
N PHE A 235 -16.50 -6.62 29.12
CA PHE A 235 -16.98 -6.96 27.77
C PHE A 235 -17.46 -8.41 27.70
N PRO A 236 -18.64 -8.67 27.11
CA PRO A 236 -19.03 -10.04 26.75
C PRO A 236 -18.05 -10.61 25.69
N ARG A 237 -17.82 -11.92 25.70
CA ARG A 237 -16.91 -12.66 24.81
C ARG A 237 -17.08 -12.38 23.30
N LEU A 238 -18.24 -11.88 22.89
CA LEU A 238 -18.56 -11.49 21.50
C LEU A 238 -17.71 -10.32 20.98
N PHE A 239 -17.23 -9.45 21.86
CA PHE A 239 -16.42 -8.30 21.47
C PHE A 239 -14.98 -8.74 21.14
N HIS A 240 -14.53 -9.81 21.78
CA HIS A 240 -13.19 -10.35 21.58
C HIS A 240 -12.98 -10.88 20.14
N SER A 241 -14.01 -11.51 19.55
CA SER A 241 -13.91 -12.04 18.18
C SER A 241 -13.94 -10.95 17.09
N ARG A 242 -14.67 -9.86 17.32
CA ARG A 242 -14.65 -8.68 16.42
C ARG A 242 -13.32 -7.92 16.53
N MET A 243 -12.78 -7.80 17.74
CA MET A 243 -11.47 -7.19 17.99
C MET A 243 -10.35 -8.02 17.34
N GLN A 244 -10.40 -9.36 17.43
CA GLN A 244 -9.40 -10.22 16.78
C GLN A 244 -9.35 -10.00 15.24
N LYS A 245 -10.49 -9.76 14.61
CA LYS A 245 -10.54 -9.49 13.16
C LYS A 245 -9.94 -8.12 12.80
N LEU A 246 -10.15 -7.11 13.62
CA LEU A 246 -9.54 -5.77 13.45
C LEU A 246 -8.06 -5.76 13.80
N PHE A 247 -7.65 -6.59 14.77
CA PHE A 247 -6.27 -6.78 15.14
C PHE A 247 -5.43 -7.35 13.99
N LEU A 248 -6.01 -8.20 13.14
CA LEU A 248 -5.29 -8.77 12.00
C LEU A 248 -4.89 -7.68 11.00
N ILE A 249 -5.72 -6.65 10.82
CA ILE A 249 -5.43 -5.51 9.93
C ILE A 249 -4.35 -4.62 10.53
N ALA A 250 -4.50 -4.28 11.82
CA ALA A 250 -3.50 -3.48 12.53
C ALA A 250 -2.16 -4.22 12.61
N PHE A 251 -2.21 -5.54 12.82
CA PHE A 251 -1.04 -6.41 12.84
C PHE A 251 -0.34 -6.46 11.50
N THR A 252 -1.12 -6.52 10.41
CA THR A 252 -0.56 -6.48 9.05
C THR A 252 0.09 -5.12 8.79
N LEU A 253 -0.58 -4.03 9.14
CA LEU A 253 -0.05 -2.67 8.99
C LEU A 253 1.16 -2.41 9.89
N TYR A 254 1.20 -2.96 11.09
CA TYR A 254 2.30 -2.73 12.04
C TYR A 254 3.50 -3.66 11.81
N ASN A 255 3.30 -4.92 11.45
CA ASN A 255 4.42 -5.79 11.03
C ASN A 255 5.17 -5.20 9.83
N ILE A 256 4.51 -4.34 9.11
CA ILE A 256 5.06 -3.60 8.00
C ILE A 256 5.88 -2.40 8.50
N LEU A 257 5.42 -1.75 9.57
CA LEU A 257 6.13 -0.64 10.21
C LEU A 257 7.29 -1.12 11.10
N ALA A 258 7.23 -2.35 11.61
CA ALA A 258 8.23 -2.91 12.53
C ALA A 258 9.39 -3.61 11.82
N VAL A 259 9.32 -3.78 10.49
CA VAL A 259 10.40 -4.33 9.67
C VAL A 259 11.24 -3.18 9.05
N LEU A 260 10.92 -1.94 9.41
CA LEU A 260 11.70 -0.74 9.13
C LEU A 260 12.53 -0.33 10.36
#